data_22325300ebc72141c759eeedc053de41
#
_entry.id   22325300ebc72141c759eeedc053de41
#
_cell.length_a   1.000
_cell.length_b   1.000
_cell.length_c   1.000
_cell.angle_alpha   90.00
_cell.angle_beta   90.00
_cell.angle_gamma   90.00
#
_symmetry.space_group_name_H-M   'P 1'
#
loop_
_entity.id
_entity.type
_entity.pdbx_description
1 polymer ?
#
loop_
_entity_poly.entity_id
_entity_poly.type
_entity_poly.pdbx_seq_one_letter_code
_entity_poly.pdbx_strand_id
1 'polypeptide(L)'
;MKVELKTQKKQIVNGKLEIQEGKFVADLDMSLASQIRYEAKFPELAKVEDLYSYSKRISEVKETTAGVIISKMKMLYCWFDTDISFVDFLKLFDLTDLEYVNRLTTEIHNIFEIIINGSAEKN
;
A
#
# COMPACT_ATOMS: atom_id res chain seq x y z
N MET A 1 15.08 -1.18 1.85
CA MET A 1 14.59 -0.95 3.24
C MET A 1 13.44 -1.91 3.51
N LYS A 2 13.56 -2.71 4.54
CA LYS A 2 12.47 -3.60 4.92
C LYS A 2 11.40 -2.85 5.68
N VAL A 3 10.15 -3.13 5.32
CA VAL A 3 8.98 -2.56 5.97
C VAL A 3 8.15 -3.70 6.53
N GLU A 4 7.72 -3.53 7.77
CA GLU A 4 6.86 -4.49 8.44
C GLU A 4 5.51 -3.84 8.68
N LEU A 5 4.46 -4.47 8.16
CA LEU A 5 3.08 -4.01 8.31
C LEU A 5 2.35 -4.98 9.21
N LYS A 6 1.75 -4.45 10.28
CA LYS A 6 0.91 -5.28 11.16
C LYS A 6 -0.40 -5.56 10.45
N THR A 7 -0.80 -6.81 10.41
CA THR A 7 -2.04 -7.24 9.78
C THR A 7 -3.00 -7.78 10.82
N GLN A 8 -4.29 -7.63 10.54
CA GLN A 8 -5.31 -8.08 11.46
C GLN A 8 -6.52 -8.55 10.66
N LYS A 9 -6.96 -9.77 10.93
CA LYS A 9 -8.14 -10.35 10.31
C LYS A 9 -9.16 -10.68 11.38
N LYS A 10 -10.41 -10.37 11.09
CA LYS A 10 -11.54 -10.74 11.94
C LYS A 10 -12.27 -11.90 11.29
N GLN A 11 -12.60 -12.90 12.08
CA GLN A 11 -13.36 -14.07 11.60
C GLN A 11 -14.31 -14.54 12.68
N ILE A 12 -15.38 -15.21 12.26
CA ILE A 12 -16.34 -15.82 13.17
C ILE A 12 -16.02 -17.30 13.25
N VAL A 13 -15.71 -17.78 14.46
CA VAL A 13 -15.44 -19.18 14.73
C VAL A 13 -16.36 -19.64 15.85
N ASN A 14 -17.19 -20.65 15.55
CA ASN A 14 -18.16 -21.17 16.52
C ASN A 14 -19.09 -20.08 17.10
N GLY A 15 -19.49 -19.13 16.24
CA GLY A 15 -20.36 -18.02 16.63
C GLY A 15 -19.70 -16.90 17.40
N LYS A 16 -18.38 -16.95 17.58
CA LYS A 16 -17.62 -15.93 18.32
C LYS A 16 -16.65 -15.21 17.39
N LEU A 17 -16.46 -13.93 17.65
CA LEU A 17 -15.46 -13.14 16.94
C LEU A 17 -14.06 -13.54 17.40
N GLU A 18 -13.21 -13.90 16.47
CA GLU A 18 -11.78 -14.09 16.70
C GLU A 18 -10.99 -13.09 15.87
N ILE A 19 -9.94 -12.55 16.47
CA ILE A 19 -9.02 -11.62 15.80
C ILE A 19 -7.70 -12.35 15.61
N GLN A 20 -7.31 -12.53 14.35
CA GLN A 20 -6.03 -13.13 13.99
C GLN A 20 -5.05 -12.03 13.64
N GLU A 21 -4.00 -11.89 14.44
CA GLU A 21 -2.94 -10.94 14.22
C GLU A 21 -1.82 -11.58 13.41
N GLY A 22 -1.15 -10.78 12.60
CA GLY A 22 0.00 -11.22 11.83
C GLY A 22 0.82 -10.03 11.40
N LYS A 23 1.77 -10.30 10.51
CA LYS A 23 2.58 -9.23 9.93
C LYS A 23 2.97 -9.58 8.50
N PHE A 24 3.11 -8.56 7.69
CA PHE A 24 3.62 -8.65 6.33
C PHE A 24 4.96 -7.92 6.30
N VAL A 25 5.99 -8.59 5.82
CA VAL A 25 7.33 -8.01 5.72
C VAL A 25 7.75 -8.05 4.26
N ALA A 26 8.18 -6.93 3.73
CA ALA A 26 8.68 -6.84 2.36
C ALA A 26 9.73 -5.75 2.25
N ASP A 27 10.55 -5.86 1.22
CA ASP A 27 11.47 -4.78 0.88
C ASP A 27 10.72 -3.68 0.15
N LEU A 28 10.92 -2.45 0.60
CA LEU A 28 10.44 -1.27 -0.10
C LEU A 28 11.48 -0.94 -1.18
N ASP A 29 11.09 -1.11 -2.42
CA ASP A 29 11.94 -0.86 -3.59
C ASP A 29 11.28 0.18 -4.47
N MET A 30 11.83 1.39 -4.44
CA MET A 30 11.35 2.52 -5.23
C MET A 30 12.30 2.82 -6.40
N SER A 31 13.09 1.85 -6.81
CA SER A 31 13.92 1.96 -8.02
C SER A 31 13.04 1.94 -9.27
N LEU A 32 13.66 2.18 -10.43
CA LEU A 32 12.93 2.09 -11.71
C LEU A 32 12.27 0.72 -11.92
N ALA A 33 12.76 -0.34 -11.23
CA ALA A 33 12.11 -1.66 -11.30
C ALA A 33 10.68 -1.63 -10.78
N SER A 34 10.32 -0.70 -9.90
CA SER A 34 8.94 -0.56 -9.42
C SER A 34 7.98 -0.18 -10.54
N GLN A 35 8.46 0.62 -11.52
CA GLN A 35 7.66 0.95 -12.69
C GLN A 35 7.35 -0.30 -13.52
N ILE A 36 8.32 -1.21 -13.65
CA ILE A 36 8.12 -2.48 -14.37
C ILE A 36 7.08 -3.34 -13.66
N ARG A 37 7.15 -3.42 -12.33
CA ARG A 37 6.12 -4.14 -11.55
C ARG A 37 4.74 -3.51 -11.75
N TYR A 38 4.66 -2.19 -11.74
CA TYR A 38 3.42 -1.46 -11.97
C TYR A 38 2.81 -1.79 -13.34
N GLU A 39 3.62 -1.76 -14.39
CA GLU A 39 3.18 -2.08 -15.75
C GLU A 39 2.68 -3.52 -15.86
N ALA A 40 3.35 -4.44 -15.19
CA ALA A 40 2.98 -5.85 -15.19
C ALA A 40 1.71 -6.14 -14.40
N LYS A 41 1.54 -5.47 -13.26
CA LYS A 41 0.41 -5.74 -12.34
C LYS A 41 -0.83 -4.94 -12.66
N PHE A 42 -0.67 -3.72 -13.13
CA PHE A 42 -1.78 -2.80 -13.39
C PHE A 42 -1.63 -2.14 -14.76
N PRO A 43 -1.68 -2.92 -15.85
CA PRO A 43 -1.45 -2.40 -17.19
C PRO A 43 -2.44 -1.31 -17.60
N GLU A 44 -3.67 -1.36 -17.12
CA GLU A 44 -4.67 -0.33 -17.46
C GLU A 44 -4.31 1.03 -16.84
N LEU A 45 -3.77 1.03 -15.63
CA LEU A 45 -3.30 2.25 -14.98
C LEU A 45 -2.04 2.77 -15.68
N ALA A 46 -1.14 1.88 -16.04
CA ALA A 46 0.13 2.22 -16.68
C ALA A 46 -0.07 2.87 -18.06
N LYS A 47 -1.18 2.61 -18.73
CA LYS A 47 -1.52 3.26 -19.99
C LYS A 47 -1.88 4.74 -19.81
N VAL A 48 -2.33 5.11 -18.63
CA VAL A 48 -2.81 6.47 -18.34
C VAL A 48 -1.71 7.32 -17.74
N GLU A 49 -0.96 6.78 -16.79
CA GLU A 49 0.10 7.51 -16.11
C GLU A 49 1.15 6.55 -15.54
N ASP A 50 2.36 7.04 -15.33
CA ASP A 50 3.41 6.25 -14.72
C ASP A 50 3.20 6.12 -13.20
N LEU A 51 3.97 5.22 -12.56
CA LEU A 51 3.83 4.95 -11.14
C LEU A 51 4.12 6.18 -10.27
N TYR A 52 5.10 6.99 -10.65
CA TYR A 52 5.43 8.21 -9.92
C TYR A 52 4.23 9.17 -9.92
N SER A 53 3.66 9.44 -11.09
CA SER A 53 2.50 10.33 -11.22
C SER A 53 1.28 9.77 -10.51
N TYR A 54 1.03 8.48 -10.64
CA TYR A 54 -0.05 7.80 -9.94
C TYR A 54 0.11 7.95 -8.42
N SER A 55 1.33 7.72 -7.93
CA SER A 55 1.62 7.81 -6.50
C SER A 55 1.37 9.22 -5.96
N LYS A 56 1.82 10.24 -6.69
CA LYS A 56 1.58 11.63 -6.29
C LYS A 56 0.10 11.97 -6.27
N ARG A 57 -0.62 11.58 -7.31
CA ARG A 57 -2.04 11.89 -7.43
C ARG A 57 -2.87 11.20 -6.36
N ILE A 58 -2.68 9.89 -6.20
CA ILE A 58 -3.53 9.11 -5.28
C ILE A 58 -3.24 9.45 -3.81
N SER A 59 -2.01 9.81 -3.48
CA SER A 59 -1.65 10.16 -2.11
C SER A 59 -2.29 11.46 -1.65
N GLU A 60 -2.67 12.33 -2.58
CA GLU A 60 -3.34 13.59 -2.26
C GLU A 60 -4.84 13.44 -2.04
N VAL A 61 -5.41 12.29 -2.39
CA VAL A 61 -6.83 12.01 -2.18
C VAL A 61 -7.06 11.76 -0.70
N LYS A 62 -7.95 12.53 -0.10
CA LYS A 62 -8.18 12.50 1.35
C LYS A 62 -9.37 11.66 1.79
N GLU A 63 -10.22 11.26 0.86
CA GLU A 63 -11.35 10.38 1.16
C GLU A 63 -10.85 9.03 1.67
N THR A 64 -11.61 8.44 2.58
CA THR A 64 -11.26 7.17 3.21
C THR A 64 -12.22 6.05 2.83
N THR A 65 -12.83 6.16 1.66
CA THR A 65 -13.69 5.08 1.13
C THR A 65 -12.83 3.87 0.75
N ALA A 66 -13.45 2.70 0.74
CA ALA A 66 -12.74 1.46 0.39
C ALA A 66 -12.09 1.56 -1.00
N GLY A 67 -12.77 2.17 -1.97
CA GLY A 67 -12.21 2.34 -3.32
C GLY A 67 -10.93 3.16 -3.34
N VAL A 68 -10.89 4.26 -2.60
CA VAL A 68 -9.69 5.10 -2.49
C VAL A 68 -8.57 4.35 -1.77
N ILE A 69 -8.90 3.66 -0.68
CA ILE A 69 -7.90 2.89 0.07
C ILE A 69 -7.29 1.79 -0.81
N ILE A 70 -8.11 1.08 -1.59
CA ILE A 70 -7.61 0.06 -2.51
C ILE A 70 -6.68 0.69 -3.56
N SER A 71 -7.01 1.88 -4.07
CA SER A 71 -6.14 2.58 -5.01
C SER A 71 -4.78 2.92 -4.39
N LYS A 72 -4.78 3.33 -3.12
CA LYS A 72 -3.52 3.57 -2.39
C LYS A 72 -2.76 2.26 -2.15
N MET A 73 -3.46 1.17 -1.91
CA MET A 73 -2.84 -0.14 -1.74
C MET A 73 -2.19 -0.64 -3.03
N LYS A 74 -2.74 -0.30 -4.20
CA LYS A 74 -2.09 -0.61 -5.49
C LYS A 74 -0.72 0.07 -5.57
N MET A 75 -0.64 1.32 -5.15
CA MET A 75 0.61 2.06 -5.09
C MET A 75 1.64 1.35 -4.21
N LEU A 76 1.26 1.05 -2.97
CA LEU A 76 2.14 0.36 -2.03
C LEU A 76 2.60 -0.98 -2.57
N TYR A 77 1.69 -1.75 -3.14
CA TYR A 77 2.00 -3.07 -3.67
C TYR A 77 3.09 -3.00 -4.75
N CYS A 78 3.07 -1.97 -5.59
CA CYS A 78 4.10 -1.79 -6.61
C CYS A 78 5.45 -1.39 -6.01
N TRP A 79 5.45 -0.70 -4.87
CA TRP A 79 6.69 -0.34 -4.17
C TRP A 79 7.31 -1.50 -3.40
N PHE A 80 6.55 -2.55 -3.14
CA PHE A 80 7.08 -3.72 -2.45
C PHE A 80 7.61 -4.73 -3.46
N ASP A 81 8.82 -5.20 -3.22
CA ASP A 81 9.40 -6.33 -3.96
C ASP A 81 8.91 -7.61 -3.29
N THR A 82 7.84 -8.17 -3.81
CA THR A 82 7.19 -9.34 -3.22
C THR A 82 6.56 -10.21 -4.31
N ASP A 83 6.48 -11.51 -4.03
CA ASP A 83 5.85 -12.49 -4.93
C ASP A 83 4.35 -12.70 -4.63
N ILE A 84 3.85 -12.15 -3.55
CA ILE A 84 2.42 -12.29 -3.20
C ILE A 84 1.56 -11.60 -4.28
N SER A 85 0.43 -12.19 -4.62
CA SER A 85 -0.51 -11.55 -5.55
C SER A 85 -1.16 -10.32 -4.90
N PHE A 86 -1.66 -9.39 -5.72
CA PHE A 86 -2.34 -8.21 -5.17
C PHE A 86 -3.58 -8.58 -4.35
N VAL A 87 -4.36 -9.55 -4.83
CA VAL A 87 -5.55 -10.01 -4.08
C VAL A 87 -5.15 -10.59 -2.73
N ASP A 88 -4.09 -11.42 -2.70
CA ASP A 88 -3.61 -11.98 -1.45
C ASP A 88 -3.05 -10.91 -0.52
N PHE A 89 -2.40 -9.89 -1.08
CA PHE A 89 -1.96 -8.74 -0.30
C PHE A 89 -3.16 -8.02 0.35
N LEU A 90 -4.23 -7.78 -0.41
CA LEU A 90 -5.44 -7.15 0.12
C LEU A 90 -6.13 -8.01 1.18
N LYS A 91 -6.03 -9.34 1.09
CA LYS A 91 -6.62 -10.24 2.09
C LYS A 91 -5.97 -10.14 3.46
N LEU A 92 -4.82 -9.50 3.56
CA LEU A 92 -4.15 -9.29 4.85
C LEU A 92 -4.81 -8.18 5.68
N PHE A 93 -5.70 -7.39 5.08
CA PHE A 93 -6.31 -6.24 5.73
C PHE A 93 -7.82 -6.39 5.71
N ASP A 94 -8.45 -5.96 6.80
CA ASP A 94 -9.89 -6.14 7.01
C ASP A 94 -10.67 -4.92 6.54
N LEU A 95 -11.77 -5.14 5.84
CA LEU A 95 -12.64 -4.08 5.36
C LEU A 95 -13.17 -3.19 6.51
N THR A 96 -13.32 -3.76 7.69
CA THR A 96 -13.81 -3.01 8.86
C THR A 96 -12.72 -2.15 9.51
N ASP A 97 -11.51 -2.15 8.97
CA ASP A 97 -10.35 -1.49 9.55
C ASP A 97 -9.73 -0.45 8.60
N LEU A 98 -10.58 0.19 7.80
CA LEU A 98 -10.14 1.15 6.77
C LEU A 98 -9.33 2.31 7.35
N GLU A 99 -9.66 2.74 8.56
CA GLU A 99 -8.92 3.85 9.20
C GLU A 99 -7.47 3.47 9.47
N TYR A 100 -7.24 2.27 9.97
CA TYR A 100 -5.88 1.75 10.17
C TYR A 100 -5.12 1.67 8.84
N VAL A 101 -5.76 1.10 7.81
CA VAL A 101 -5.13 0.94 6.50
C VAL A 101 -4.82 2.31 5.90
N ASN A 102 -5.69 3.29 6.06
CA ASN A 102 -5.44 4.64 5.57
C ASN A 102 -4.23 5.28 6.28
N ARG A 103 -4.11 5.12 7.60
CA ARG A 103 -2.93 5.62 8.32
C ARG A 103 -1.65 4.96 7.82
N LEU A 104 -1.71 3.65 7.57
CA LEU A 104 -0.59 2.89 7.05
C LEU A 104 -0.14 3.45 5.70
N THR A 105 -1.07 3.67 4.78
CA THR A 105 -0.74 4.23 3.47
C THR A 105 -0.14 5.63 3.60
N THR A 106 -0.62 6.42 4.54
CA THR A 106 -0.10 7.76 4.80
C THR A 106 1.35 7.71 5.30
N GLU A 107 1.66 6.80 6.22
CA GLU A 107 3.02 6.64 6.73
C GLU A 107 4.01 6.27 5.62
N ILE A 108 3.63 5.32 4.77
CA ILE A 108 4.47 4.91 3.64
C ILE A 108 4.62 6.07 2.65
N HIS A 109 3.55 6.80 2.39
CA HIS A 109 3.61 7.98 1.52
C HIS A 109 4.58 9.03 2.06
N ASN A 110 4.64 9.23 3.37
CA ASN A 110 5.59 10.16 3.97
C ASN A 110 7.04 9.74 3.70
N ILE A 111 7.31 8.44 3.71
CA ILE A 111 8.63 7.93 3.31
C ILE A 111 8.92 8.29 1.85
N PHE A 112 7.94 8.13 0.97
CA PHE A 112 8.06 8.49 -0.43
C PHE A 112 8.37 9.98 -0.60
N GLU A 113 7.68 10.84 0.14
CA GLU A 113 7.93 12.29 0.11
C GLU A 113 9.35 12.64 0.56
N ILE A 114 9.84 11.99 1.60
CA ILE A 114 11.20 12.21 2.07
C ILE A 114 12.21 11.81 0.98
N ILE A 115 11.99 10.70 0.30
CA ILE A 115 12.88 10.23 -0.77
C ILE A 115 12.88 11.21 -1.94
N ILE A 116 11.71 11.71 -2.34
CA ILE A 116 11.58 12.65 -3.47
C ILE A 116 12.18 14.01 -3.14
N ASN A 117 11.87 14.54 -1.97
CA ASN A 117 12.20 15.91 -1.59
C ASN A 117 13.49 15.99 -0.77
N GLY A 118 14.09 14.86 -0.46
CA GLY A 118 15.19 14.79 0.46
C GLY A 118 14.72 14.93 1.89
N SER A 119 15.64 15.29 2.79
CA SER A 119 15.33 15.44 4.19
C SER A 119 14.38 16.61 4.43
N ALA A 120 13.46 16.46 5.37
CA ALA A 120 12.57 17.53 5.80
C ALA A 120 13.32 18.73 6.41
N GLU A 121 14.57 18.53 6.84
CA GLU A 121 15.38 19.60 7.39
C GLU A 121 16.08 20.44 6.32
N LYS A 122 15.87 20.17 5.09
CA LYS A 122 16.51 20.91 4.00
C LYS A 122 16.00 22.32 3.78
N ASN A 123 15.11 22.71 4.48
CA ASN A 123 14.50 24.03 4.32
C ASN A 123 15.40 25.17 4.68
#